data_1f2adaf2de0098953a17d2eafd441317
#
_entry.id   1f2adaf2de0098953a17d2eafd441317
#
_cell.length_a   1.000
_cell.length_b   1.000
_cell.length_c   1.000
_cell.angle_alpha   90.00
_cell.angle_beta   90.00
_cell.angle_gamma   90.00
#
_symmetry.space_group_name_H-M   'P 1'
#
loop_
_entity.id
_entity.type
_entity.pdbx_description
1 polymer ?
#
loop_
_entity_poly.entity_id
_entity_poly.type
_entity_poly.pdbx_seq_one_letter_code
_entity_poly.pdbx_strand_id
1 'polypeptide(L)'
;KSSGLIFHPTSLPSRYGIGDLGKESYEFVDLLSQSKTSIWQVLPLGITDDIEFSPYSSKSSILGNPYLVSLDNIKNKIFTSEELSEIAYPISNEVNFSVVYENKNSIFKNISNRINTEDKEYKNYLNNEHIKKHLTFLTLSEINEGPWNNWNDRYQDYSEDLFDECLLYTSPSPRDEKVSR
;
A
#
# COMPACT_ATOMS: atom_id res chain seq x y z
N LYS A 1 -14.65 -28.52 17.41
CA LYS A 1 -13.76 -28.57 16.21
C LYS A 1 -14.10 -27.37 15.35
N SER A 2 -13.10 -26.59 14.93
CA SER A 2 -13.22 -25.50 13.96
C SER A 2 -12.57 -25.92 12.63
N SER A 3 -13.11 -25.42 11.54
CA SER A 3 -12.53 -25.55 10.21
C SER A 3 -11.96 -24.18 9.78
N GLY A 4 -10.87 -24.18 9.03
CA GLY A 4 -10.25 -22.99 8.51
C GLY A 4 -9.75 -23.17 7.09
N LEU A 5 -9.57 -22.04 6.41
CA LEU A 5 -8.96 -21.98 5.08
C LEU A 5 -7.78 -21.02 5.11
N ILE A 6 -6.67 -21.42 4.49
CA ILE A 6 -5.52 -20.53 4.23
C ILE A 6 -5.69 -20.00 2.83
N PHE A 7 -5.84 -18.67 2.71
CA PHE A 7 -6.02 -18.01 1.42
C PHE A 7 -5.63 -16.54 1.53
N HIS A 8 -4.73 -16.07 0.68
CA HIS A 8 -4.29 -14.68 0.73
C HIS A 8 -5.25 -13.76 -0.03
N PRO A 9 -5.59 -12.57 0.49
CA PRO A 9 -6.53 -11.65 -0.16
C PRO A 9 -6.14 -11.29 -1.59
N THR A 10 -4.86 -11.21 -1.90
CA THR A 10 -4.36 -10.91 -3.26
C THR A 10 -4.81 -11.92 -4.33
N SER A 11 -5.22 -13.13 -3.92
CA SER A 11 -5.72 -14.18 -4.82
C SER A 11 -7.22 -14.08 -5.08
N LEU A 12 -7.93 -13.15 -4.44
CA LEU A 12 -9.33 -12.87 -4.76
C LEU A 12 -9.44 -12.16 -6.11
N PRO A 13 -10.54 -12.38 -6.86
CA PRO A 13 -10.77 -11.63 -8.08
C PRO A 13 -10.90 -10.13 -7.75
N SER A 14 -10.40 -9.30 -8.65
CA SER A 14 -10.55 -7.84 -8.55
C SER A 14 -10.42 -7.21 -9.92
N ARG A 15 -11.18 -6.14 -10.17
CA ARG A 15 -11.06 -5.34 -11.37
C ARG A 15 -9.78 -4.48 -11.43
N TYR A 16 -9.00 -4.49 -10.37
CA TYR A 16 -7.74 -3.74 -10.27
C TYR A 16 -6.50 -4.63 -10.41
N GLY A 17 -6.66 -5.84 -10.94
CA GLY A 17 -5.56 -6.76 -11.26
C GLY A 17 -4.97 -7.54 -10.09
N ILE A 18 -5.40 -7.24 -8.87
CA ILE A 18 -5.00 -7.93 -7.63
C ILE A 18 -6.15 -7.87 -6.64
N GLY A 19 -6.39 -8.97 -5.92
CA GLY A 19 -7.37 -8.98 -4.85
C GLY A 19 -7.02 -8.00 -3.73
N ASP A 20 -8.03 -7.38 -3.14
CA ASP A 20 -7.89 -6.38 -2.10
C ASP A 20 -8.88 -6.60 -0.94
N LEU A 21 -8.83 -5.75 0.09
CA LEU A 21 -9.74 -5.80 1.25
C LEU A 21 -11.05 -5.02 0.97
N GLY A 22 -11.59 -5.21 -0.23
CA GLY A 22 -12.83 -4.60 -0.68
C GLY A 22 -14.01 -5.58 -0.73
N LYS A 23 -14.90 -5.34 -1.67
CA LYS A 23 -16.16 -6.06 -1.84
C LYS A 23 -15.99 -7.58 -1.90
N GLU A 24 -15.04 -8.04 -2.72
CA GLU A 24 -14.79 -9.46 -2.93
C GLU A 24 -14.28 -10.15 -1.67
N SER A 25 -13.53 -9.45 -0.82
CA SER A 25 -13.12 -9.95 0.51
C SER A 25 -14.31 -10.09 1.46
N TYR A 26 -15.26 -9.16 1.46
CA TYR A 26 -16.49 -9.28 2.25
C TYR A 26 -17.36 -10.44 1.77
N GLU A 27 -17.56 -10.58 0.46
CA GLU A 27 -18.29 -11.70 -0.14
C GLU A 27 -17.64 -13.05 0.19
N PHE A 28 -16.30 -13.08 0.22
CA PHE A 28 -15.56 -14.27 0.62
C PHE A 28 -15.78 -14.64 2.09
N VAL A 29 -15.79 -13.65 3.00
CA VAL A 29 -16.14 -13.88 4.42
C VAL A 29 -17.56 -14.41 4.56
N ASP A 30 -18.51 -13.88 3.81
CA ASP A 30 -19.89 -14.37 3.80
C ASP A 30 -19.98 -15.83 3.30
N LEU A 31 -19.23 -16.17 2.26
CA LEU A 31 -19.12 -17.54 1.76
C LEU A 31 -18.54 -18.51 2.81
N LEU A 32 -17.48 -18.10 3.50
CA LEU A 32 -16.88 -18.86 4.58
C LEU A 32 -17.89 -19.09 5.73
N SER A 33 -18.64 -18.05 6.09
CA SER A 33 -19.70 -18.14 7.10
C SER A 33 -20.80 -19.14 6.70
N GLN A 34 -21.28 -19.06 5.45
CA GLN A 34 -22.30 -19.98 4.91
C GLN A 34 -21.82 -21.43 4.88
N SER A 35 -20.53 -21.64 4.59
CA SER A 35 -19.90 -22.98 4.61
C SER A 35 -19.53 -23.48 6.00
N LYS A 36 -19.86 -22.72 7.06
CA LYS A 36 -19.48 -22.98 8.45
C LYS A 36 -17.97 -23.08 8.68
N THR A 37 -17.18 -22.42 7.82
CA THR A 37 -15.74 -22.24 8.01
C THR A 37 -15.52 -21.03 8.91
N SER A 38 -14.89 -21.26 10.07
CA SER A 38 -14.81 -20.26 11.14
C SER A 38 -13.48 -19.50 11.19
N ILE A 39 -12.51 -19.89 10.39
CA ILE A 39 -11.16 -19.29 10.38
C ILE A 39 -10.76 -19.00 8.93
N TRP A 40 -10.45 -17.76 8.67
CA TRP A 40 -9.70 -17.35 7.48
C TRP A 40 -8.26 -17.00 7.89
N GLN A 41 -7.32 -17.87 7.55
CA GLN A 41 -5.91 -17.62 7.79
C GLN A 41 -5.32 -16.94 6.56
N VAL A 42 -4.64 -15.82 6.78
CA VAL A 42 -3.93 -15.06 5.74
C VAL A 42 -2.42 -15.16 5.95
N LEU A 43 -1.65 -14.91 4.90
CA LEU A 43 -0.22 -14.67 4.98
C LEU A 43 0.02 -13.23 5.50
N PRO A 44 1.26 -12.87 5.88
CA PRO A 44 1.54 -11.51 6.35
C PRO A 44 1.02 -10.43 5.39
N LEU A 45 0.37 -9.40 5.94
CA LEU A 45 -0.25 -8.32 5.18
C LEU A 45 0.61 -7.05 5.11
N GLY A 46 1.90 -7.16 5.43
CA GLY A 46 2.86 -6.06 5.39
C GLY A 46 3.27 -5.66 3.96
N ILE A 47 3.94 -4.52 3.84
CA ILE A 47 4.53 -4.06 2.59
C ILE A 47 5.55 -5.08 2.09
N THR A 48 5.35 -5.61 0.90
CA THR A 48 6.29 -6.54 0.25
C THR A 48 7.44 -5.77 -0.42
N ASP A 49 8.54 -6.49 -0.71
CA ASP A 49 9.52 -5.97 -1.66
C ASP A 49 8.92 -5.93 -3.08
N ASP A 50 9.61 -5.25 -3.98
CA ASP A 50 9.24 -5.02 -5.38
C ASP A 50 9.97 -5.96 -6.37
N ILE A 51 10.65 -6.99 -5.85
CA ILE A 51 11.41 -7.99 -6.63
C ILE A 51 10.66 -9.32 -6.63
N GLU A 52 10.45 -9.88 -5.43
CA GLU A 52 9.82 -11.20 -5.27
C GLU A 52 8.31 -11.09 -4.98
N PHE A 53 7.85 -9.92 -4.53
CA PHE A 53 6.48 -9.67 -4.09
C PHE A 53 5.99 -10.63 -3.00
N SER A 54 6.92 -11.24 -2.29
CA SER A 54 6.63 -12.23 -1.28
C SER A 54 6.07 -11.59 -0.01
N PRO A 55 4.95 -12.09 0.54
CA PRO A 55 4.44 -11.60 1.81
C PRO A 55 5.38 -11.89 2.99
N TYR A 56 6.38 -12.77 2.80
CA TYR A 56 7.41 -13.08 3.81
C TYR A 56 8.63 -12.16 3.71
N SER A 57 8.79 -11.42 2.61
CA SER A 57 9.87 -10.44 2.40
C SER A 57 9.35 -9.03 2.63
N SER A 58 8.85 -8.76 3.85
CA SER A 58 8.27 -7.45 4.16
C SER A 58 9.34 -6.42 4.52
N LYS A 59 9.24 -5.23 3.92
CA LYS A 59 10.06 -4.06 4.25
C LYS A 59 9.65 -3.38 5.58
N SER A 60 8.50 -3.73 6.15
CA SER A 60 8.01 -3.17 7.40
C SER A 60 7.15 -4.19 8.17
N SER A 61 7.37 -4.29 9.47
CA SER A 61 6.54 -5.12 10.36
C SER A 61 5.27 -4.43 10.84
N ILE A 62 5.10 -3.13 10.57
CA ILE A 62 4.01 -2.29 11.09
C ILE A 62 3.11 -1.79 9.97
N LEU A 63 3.69 -1.38 8.84
CA LEU A 63 2.94 -0.80 7.74
C LEU A 63 2.27 -1.89 6.91
N GLY A 64 0.97 -1.72 6.68
CA GLY A 64 0.18 -2.61 5.83
C GLY A 64 0.54 -2.44 4.35
N ASN A 65 0.31 -3.49 3.56
CA ASN A 65 0.52 -3.46 2.13
C ASN A 65 -0.49 -2.53 1.45
N PRO A 66 -0.07 -1.43 0.82
CA PRO A 66 -0.98 -0.50 0.16
C PRO A 66 -1.75 -1.13 -1.01
N TYR A 67 -1.24 -2.21 -1.60
CA TYR A 67 -1.92 -2.90 -2.70
C TYR A 67 -3.15 -3.67 -2.25
N LEU A 68 -3.32 -3.91 -0.94
CA LEU A 68 -4.53 -4.46 -0.35
C LEU A 68 -5.62 -3.41 -0.09
N VAL A 69 -5.32 -2.13 -0.27
CA VAL A 69 -6.33 -1.08 -0.17
C VAL A 69 -7.28 -1.16 -1.36
N SER A 70 -8.57 -1.27 -1.07
CA SER A 70 -9.60 -1.23 -2.12
C SER A 70 -9.81 0.20 -2.60
N LEU A 71 -9.60 0.41 -3.90
CA LEU A 71 -9.82 1.72 -4.53
C LEU A 71 -11.31 2.10 -4.50
N ASP A 72 -12.21 1.12 -4.53
CA ASP A 72 -13.65 1.38 -4.40
C ASP A 72 -14.04 1.93 -3.03
N ASN A 73 -13.35 1.52 -1.96
CA ASN A 73 -13.61 2.00 -0.60
C ASN A 73 -13.18 3.46 -0.40
N ILE A 74 -12.20 3.94 -1.17
CA ILE A 74 -11.74 5.33 -1.14
C ILE A 74 -12.34 6.19 -2.26
N LYS A 75 -13.13 5.59 -3.16
CA LYS A 75 -13.98 6.27 -4.12
C LYS A 75 -14.80 7.36 -3.42
N ASN A 76 -15.20 8.40 -4.07
CA ASN A 76 -15.93 9.55 -3.54
C ASN A 76 -15.15 10.43 -2.53
N LYS A 77 -14.09 9.91 -1.91
CA LYS A 77 -13.18 10.72 -1.09
C LYS A 77 -12.04 11.30 -1.93
N ILE A 78 -11.54 10.51 -2.89
CA ILE A 78 -10.31 10.81 -3.63
C ILE A 78 -10.51 10.61 -5.14
N PHE A 79 -11.32 9.64 -5.58
CA PHE A 79 -11.57 9.31 -6.99
C PHE A 79 -13.00 9.54 -7.43
N THR A 80 -13.17 9.88 -8.69
CA THR A 80 -14.45 9.76 -9.38
C THR A 80 -14.68 8.33 -9.89
N SER A 81 -15.93 8.02 -10.26
CA SER A 81 -16.26 6.71 -10.85
C SER A 81 -15.61 6.52 -12.22
N GLU A 82 -15.47 7.60 -12.97
CA GLU A 82 -14.85 7.65 -14.29
C GLU A 82 -13.36 7.31 -14.18
N GLU A 83 -12.62 7.97 -13.28
CA GLU A 83 -11.20 7.70 -13.03
C GLU A 83 -10.98 6.22 -12.65
N LEU A 84 -11.83 5.65 -11.79
CA LEU A 84 -11.72 4.24 -11.41
C LEU A 84 -12.03 3.29 -12.57
N SER A 85 -12.86 3.68 -13.52
CA SER A 85 -13.18 2.87 -14.69
C SER A 85 -11.99 2.78 -15.66
N GLU A 86 -11.19 3.85 -15.75
CA GLU A 86 -10.00 3.91 -16.61
C GLU A 86 -8.86 3.02 -16.09
N ILE A 87 -8.82 2.76 -14.79
CA ILE A 87 -7.80 1.92 -14.15
C ILE A 87 -8.20 0.46 -14.01
N ALA A 88 -9.39 0.08 -14.41
CA ALA A 88 -9.84 -1.31 -14.34
C ALA A 88 -9.07 -2.20 -15.34
N TYR A 89 -8.68 -3.40 -14.90
CA TYR A 89 -8.01 -4.39 -15.71
C TYR A 89 -8.97 -5.52 -16.10
N PRO A 90 -8.70 -6.21 -17.21
CA PRO A 90 -9.38 -7.48 -17.49
C PRO A 90 -9.15 -8.44 -16.32
N ILE A 91 -10.21 -9.12 -15.90
CA ILE A 91 -10.11 -10.19 -14.91
C ILE A 91 -9.22 -11.28 -15.49
N SER A 92 -8.18 -11.64 -14.75
CA SER A 92 -7.22 -12.68 -15.11
C SER A 92 -7.21 -13.78 -14.05
N ASN A 93 -6.82 -14.99 -14.45
CA ASN A 93 -6.60 -16.11 -13.53
C ASN A 93 -5.26 -15.99 -12.77
N GLU A 94 -4.41 -15.05 -13.18
CA GLU A 94 -3.09 -14.82 -12.58
C GLU A 94 -2.88 -13.33 -12.30
N VAL A 95 -2.19 -13.04 -11.20
CA VAL A 95 -1.79 -11.67 -10.84
C VAL A 95 -0.46 -11.36 -11.49
N ASN A 96 -0.41 -10.35 -12.33
CA ASN A 96 0.86 -9.77 -12.79
C ASN A 96 1.31 -8.70 -11.79
N PHE A 97 2.08 -9.12 -10.79
CA PHE A 97 2.51 -8.25 -9.71
C PHE A 97 3.27 -7.02 -10.19
N SER A 98 4.19 -7.13 -11.14
CA SER A 98 4.98 -5.99 -11.66
C SER A 98 4.06 -4.92 -12.26
N VAL A 99 3.12 -5.32 -13.12
CA VAL A 99 2.16 -4.41 -13.75
C VAL A 99 1.24 -3.77 -12.72
N VAL A 100 0.75 -4.55 -11.76
CA VAL A 100 -0.10 -4.02 -10.68
C VAL A 100 0.66 -3.01 -9.84
N TYR A 101 1.92 -3.29 -9.52
CA TYR A 101 2.80 -2.41 -8.75
C TYR A 101 3.00 -1.06 -9.45
N GLU A 102 3.43 -1.07 -10.70
CA GLU A 102 3.64 0.15 -11.49
C GLU A 102 2.37 1.01 -11.54
N ASN A 103 1.24 0.37 -11.83
CA ASN A 103 -0.02 1.09 -11.99
C ASN A 103 -0.58 1.61 -10.67
N LYS A 104 -0.63 0.79 -9.60
CA LYS A 104 -1.10 1.27 -8.29
C LYS A 104 -0.17 2.34 -7.71
N ASN A 105 1.14 2.24 -7.90
CA ASN A 105 2.07 3.29 -7.48
C ASN A 105 1.81 4.62 -8.22
N SER A 106 1.55 4.58 -9.52
CA SER A 106 1.16 5.77 -10.28
C SER A 106 -0.13 6.39 -9.73
N ILE A 107 -1.12 5.54 -9.43
CA ILE A 107 -2.38 5.98 -8.83
C ILE A 107 -2.11 6.61 -7.46
N PHE A 108 -1.34 5.97 -6.59
CA PHE A 108 -1.05 6.48 -5.24
C PHE A 108 -0.28 7.80 -5.29
N LYS A 109 0.65 7.97 -6.21
CA LYS A 109 1.32 9.27 -6.45
C LYS A 109 0.32 10.36 -6.84
N ASN A 110 -0.60 10.06 -7.73
CA ASN A 110 -1.64 11.02 -8.13
C ASN A 110 -2.62 11.37 -7.00
N ILE A 111 -2.91 10.40 -6.12
CA ILE A 111 -3.77 10.60 -4.96
C ILE A 111 -3.09 11.46 -3.90
N SER A 112 -1.80 11.31 -3.69
CA SER A 112 -1.09 12.01 -2.61
C SER A 112 -1.31 13.52 -2.66
N ASN A 113 -1.45 14.08 -3.85
CA ASN A 113 -1.80 15.50 -4.08
C ASN A 113 -3.21 15.89 -3.66
N ARG A 114 -4.10 14.92 -3.46
CA ARG A 114 -5.52 15.15 -3.12
C ARG A 114 -5.83 14.84 -1.65
N ILE A 115 -4.84 14.35 -0.91
CA ILE A 115 -5.01 14.04 0.51
C ILE A 115 -5.07 15.35 1.29
N ASN A 116 -6.10 15.48 2.13
CA ASN A 116 -6.19 16.58 3.06
C ASN A 116 -5.23 16.36 4.24
N THR A 117 -4.06 16.99 4.21
CA THR A 117 -3.06 16.90 5.29
C THR A 117 -3.51 17.55 6.60
N GLU A 118 -4.56 18.37 6.57
CA GLU A 118 -5.18 18.95 7.76
C GLU A 118 -6.18 18.01 8.45
N ASP A 119 -6.50 16.88 7.82
CA ASP A 119 -7.40 15.89 8.39
C ASP A 119 -6.87 15.34 9.72
N LYS A 120 -7.76 15.22 10.71
CA LYS A 120 -7.40 14.77 12.05
C LYS A 120 -6.90 13.32 12.08
N GLU A 121 -7.48 12.45 11.26
CA GLU A 121 -7.05 11.05 11.19
C GLU A 121 -5.67 10.95 10.57
N TYR A 122 -5.39 11.72 9.52
CA TYR A 122 -4.07 11.81 8.90
C TYR A 122 -3.02 12.31 9.91
N LYS A 123 -3.30 13.40 10.63
CA LYS A 123 -2.39 13.93 11.66
C LYS A 123 -2.16 12.94 12.79
N ASN A 124 -3.21 12.27 13.26
CA ASN A 124 -3.08 11.25 14.30
C ASN A 124 -2.24 10.05 13.84
N TYR A 125 -2.39 9.64 12.58
CA TYR A 125 -1.58 8.58 11.99
C TYR A 125 -0.10 8.97 11.96
N LEU A 126 0.23 10.15 11.47
CA LEU A 126 1.61 10.65 11.43
C LEU A 126 2.20 10.98 12.80
N ASN A 127 1.39 11.22 13.84
CA ASN A 127 1.88 11.43 15.19
C ASN A 127 2.38 10.16 15.89
N ASN A 128 2.15 8.99 15.28
CA ASN A 128 2.65 7.73 15.82
C ASN A 128 4.14 7.57 15.51
N GLU A 129 4.98 7.54 16.54
CA GLU A 129 6.44 7.44 16.42
C GLU A 129 6.90 6.18 15.64
N HIS A 130 6.23 5.05 15.83
CA HIS A 130 6.54 3.84 15.08
C HIS A 130 6.26 4.00 13.58
N ILE A 131 5.13 4.64 13.25
CA ILE A 131 4.78 4.93 11.84
C ILE A 131 5.84 5.85 11.23
N LYS A 132 6.20 6.94 11.91
CA LYS A 132 7.24 7.87 11.44
C LYS A 132 8.55 7.16 11.14
N LYS A 133 9.06 6.36 12.08
CA LYS A 133 10.30 5.58 11.90
C LYS A 133 10.26 4.67 10.67
N HIS A 134 9.15 3.96 10.48
CA HIS A 134 9.01 3.06 9.34
C HIS A 134 8.85 3.81 8.01
N LEU A 135 8.13 4.92 7.99
CA LEU A 135 8.01 5.77 6.78
C LEU A 135 9.37 6.38 6.40
N THR A 136 10.11 6.90 7.39
CA THR A 136 11.48 7.40 7.17
C THR A 136 12.37 6.32 6.57
N PHE A 137 12.36 5.12 7.14
CA PHE A 137 13.15 4.01 6.63
C PHE A 137 12.77 3.63 5.18
N LEU A 138 11.48 3.56 4.87
CA LEU A 138 11.03 3.25 3.51
C LEU A 138 11.50 4.31 2.51
N THR A 139 11.32 5.59 2.82
CA THR A 139 11.78 6.69 1.97
C THR A 139 13.29 6.65 1.77
N LEU A 140 14.06 6.46 2.83
CA LEU A 140 15.51 6.33 2.73
C LEU A 140 15.94 5.11 1.92
N SER A 141 15.21 4.00 1.99
CA SER A 141 15.49 2.80 1.21
C SER A 141 15.20 2.94 -0.28
N GLU A 142 14.40 3.94 -0.68
CA GLU A 142 14.17 4.28 -2.09
C GLU A 142 15.28 5.16 -2.68
N ILE A 143 15.91 5.99 -1.85
CA ILE A 143 16.92 6.96 -2.30
C ILE A 143 18.36 6.50 -2.08
N ASN A 144 18.59 5.47 -1.25
CA ASN A 144 19.91 4.92 -0.97
C ASN A 144 20.01 3.49 -1.49
N GLU A 145 21.08 3.17 -2.15
CA GLU A 145 21.38 1.83 -2.62
C GLU A 145 21.93 0.94 -1.49
N GLY A 146 21.61 -0.33 -1.55
CA GLY A 146 22.15 -1.36 -0.66
C GLY A 146 21.52 -1.37 0.75
N PRO A 147 22.08 -2.21 1.66
CA PRO A 147 21.54 -2.38 3.01
C PRO A 147 21.79 -1.14 3.88
N TRP A 148 20.83 -0.85 4.77
CA TRP A 148 20.79 0.36 5.60
C TRP A 148 22.07 0.62 6.43
N ASN A 149 22.76 -0.44 6.86
CA ASN A 149 24.01 -0.33 7.63
C ASN A 149 25.21 0.19 6.80
N ASN A 150 25.05 0.31 5.49
CA ASN A 150 26.03 0.91 4.58
C ASN A 150 25.65 2.36 4.18
N TRP A 151 24.51 2.86 4.64
CA TRP A 151 24.11 4.24 4.38
C TRP A 151 24.98 5.23 5.13
N ASN A 152 24.92 6.50 4.73
CA ASN A 152 25.60 7.57 5.47
C ASN A 152 25.17 7.55 6.94
N ASP A 153 26.11 7.79 7.88
CA ASP A 153 25.88 7.74 9.32
C ASP A 153 24.66 8.57 9.76
N ARG A 154 24.41 9.69 9.09
CA ARG A 154 23.23 10.53 9.29
C ARG A 154 21.91 9.79 9.12
N TYR A 155 21.87 8.76 8.28
CA TYR A 155 20.65 8.02 7.93
C TYR A 155 20.50 6.69 8.70
N GLN A 156 21.48 6.36 9.53
CA GLN A 156 21.45 5.11 10.30
C GLN A 156 20.61 5.22 11.57
N ASP A 157 20.45 6.44 12.10
CA ASP A 157 19.62 6.73 13.25
C ASP A 157 18.45 7.63 12.89
N TYR A 158 17.28 7.32 13.47
CA TYR A 158 16.07 8.12 13.28
C TYR A 158 16.16 9.44 14.05
N SER A 159 15.70 10.54 13.41
CA SER A 159 15.42 11.82 14.04
C SER A 159 14.14 12.45 13.47
N GLU A 160 13.49 13.35 14.20
CA GLU A 160 12.32 14.09 13.70
C GLU A 160 12.70 14.96 12.49
N ASP A 161 13.86 15.61 12.52
CA ASP A 161 14.36 16.43 11.39
C ASP A 161 14.51 15.58 10.13
N LEU A 162 14.99 14.34 10.27
CA LEU A 162 15.13 13.41 9.17
C LEU A 162 13.76 12.96 8.62
N PHE A 163 12.78 12.74 9.51
CA PHE A 163 11.41 12.44 9.09
C PHE A 163 10.80 13.61 8.31
N ASP A 164 10.95 14.84 8.78
CA ASP A 164 10.44 16.03 8.09
C ASP A 164 11.09 16.21 6.71
N GLU A 165 12.39 15.95 6.57
CA GLU A 165 13.06 15.92 5.27
C GLU A 165 12.48 14.84 4.34
N CYS A 166 12.24 13.63 4.87
CA CYS A 166 11.63 12.55 4.09
C CYS A 166 10.21 12.90 3.62
N LEU A 167 9.41 13.58 4.45
CA LEU A 167 8.09 14.06 4.06
C LEU A 167 8.14 15.06 2.91
N LEU A 168 9.13 15.96 2.93
CA LEU A 168 9.34 16.94 1.84
C LEU A 168 9.78 16.25 0.55
N TYR A 169 10.58 15.19 0.63
CA TYR A 169 11.02 14.42 -0.52
C TYR A 169 9.87 13.68 -1.20
N THR A 170 8.97 13.10 -0.40
CA THR A 170 7.81 12.36 -0.91
C THR A 170 6.63 13.25 -1.30
N SER A 171 6.64 14.52 -0.86
CA SER A 171 5.63 15.49 -1.27
C SER A 171 5.90 15.94 -2.71
N PRO A 172 4.88 15.97 -3.60
CA PRO A 172 5.06 16.43 -4.96
C PRO A 172 5.52 17.88 -4.96
N SER A 173 6.69 18.10 -5.56
CA SER A 173 7.24 19.45 -5.70
C SER A 173 6.48 20.21 -6.78
N PRO A 174 6.20 21.52 -6.59
CA PRO A 174 5.69 22.38 -7.66
C PRO A 174 6.58 22.45 -8.92
N ARG A 175 7.80 21.87 -8.84
CA ARG A 175 8.74 21.78 -9.97
C ARG A 175 8.41 20.62 -10.92
N ASP A 176 7.72 19.59 -10.46
CA ASP A 176 7.43 18.40 -11.27
C ASP A 176 6.29 18.66 -12.29
N GLU A 177 5.47 19.70 -12.07
CA GLU A 177 4.44 20.13 -13.03
C GLU A 177 4.99 20.81 -14.30
N LYS A 178 6.27 21.18 -14.34
CA LYS A 178 6.88 21.91 -15.48
C LYS A 178 7.57 21.02 -16.51
N VAL A 179 7.65 19.71 -16.32
CA VAL A 179 8.37 18.79 -17.23
C VAL A 179 7.43 18.12 -18.25
N SER A 180 6.12 18.32 -18.16
CA SER A 180 5.17 17.81 -19.16
C SER A 180 4.55 18.92 -20.01
N ARG A 181 5.39 19.61 -20.80
CA ARG A 181 4.93 20.43 -21.94
C ARG A 181 5.89 20.25 -23.12
#